data_aa66919ee5ece55890ae552c7818ccce
#
_entry.id   aa66919ee5ece55890ae552c7818ccce
#
_cell.length_a   1.000
_cell.length_b   1.000
_cell.length_c   1.000
_cell.angle_alpha   90.00
_cell.angle_beta   90.00
_cell.angle_gamma   90.00
#
_symmetry.space_group_name_H-M   'P 1'
#
loop_
_entity.id
_entity.type
_entity.pdbx_description
1 polymer ?
#
loop_
_entity_poly.entity_id
_entity_poly.type
_entity_poly.pdbx_seq_one_letter_code
_entity_poly.pdbx_strand_id
1 'polypeptide(L)'
;MDALIKSLRPKTSDKTSDSKTSDLKSSEARPADVRPAELDPSEFLAAAVRADQLRPSRVEAEAAVQTLLSYIGENPRREGLLDTPRRVVEAFDELYQGYHQCPAEVLNRTFGETAGYDDFVLVRDIEFTSQCEHHMMPLYGRAHIAYTPVERVVGQSKLARLTDIFARRLQTQEHLTAQIAAAIDEILKPRGVAVLIEAEHTCMSVRGVAKHGAMTFTSRFTGMFRDNPAEQARFLSLVRAPQR
;
A
#
# COMPACT_ATOMS: atom_id res chain seq x y z
N MET A 1 -31.07 -1.16 39.68
CA MET A 1 -30.05 -0.88 38.63
C MET A 1 -30.58 0.00 37.50
N ASP A 2 -31.83 0.49 37.58
CA ASP A 2 -32.47 1.29 36.51
C ASP A 2 -32.43 2.82 36.67
N ALA A 3 -31.81 3.33 37.72
CA ALA A 3 -31.76 4.77 37.97
C ALA A 3 -30.51 5.48 37.36
N LEU A 4 -29.49 4.74 36.98
CA LEU A 4 -28.22 5.31 36.48
C LEU A 4 -28.18 5.52 34.95
N ILE A 5 -29.10 4.91 34.21
CA ILE A 5 -29.14 4.97 32.74
C ILE A 5 -29.93 6.19 32.21
N LYS A 6 -30.73 6.83 33.06
CA LYS A 6 -31.57 7.97 32.66
C LYS A 6 -30.88 9.34 32.63
N SER A 7 -29.66 9.46 33.14
CA SER A 7 -28.96 10.77 33.23
C SER A 7 -28.02 11.13 32.07
N LEU A 8 -27.90 10.28 31.05
CA LEU A 8 -26.94 10.46 29.96
C LEU A 8 -27.57 10.78 28.59
N ARG A 9 -28.78 11.31 28.53
CA ARG A 9 -29.34 11.82 27.27
C ARG A 9 -29.06 13.32 27.13
N PRO A 10 -28.38 13.77 26.03
CA PRO A 10 -28.28 15.19 25.74
C PRO A 10 -29.63 15.76 25.34
N LYS A 11 -29.95 16.94 25.87
CA LYS A 11 -31.12 17.71 25.52
C LYS A 11 -31.00 18.24 24.09
N THR A 12 -31.91 17.85 23.22
CA THR A 12 -32.08 18.46 21.89
C THR A 12 -32.77 19.82 22.08
N SER A 13 -32.12 20.88 21.65
CA SER A 13 -32.74 22.19 21.44
C SER A 13 -33.06 22.38 19.99
N ASP A 14 -34.35 22.41 19.65
CA ASP A 14 -34.89 22.93 18.41
C ASP A 14 -34.51 24.40 18.23
N LYS A 15 -33.92 24.73 17.09
CA LYS A 15 -34.03 26.04 16.46
C LYS A 15 -34.09 25.89 14.96
N THR A 16 -35.30 26.04 14.43
CA THR A 16 -35.60 26.38 13.05
C THR A 16 -34.99 27.71 12.66
N SER A 17 -34.28 27.78 11.54
CA SER A 17 -34.20 29.01 10.74
C SER A 17 -33.82 28.65 9.30
N ASP A 18 -34.70 29.08 8.39
CA ASP A 18 -34.54 29.15 6.94
C ASP A 18 -33.27 29.84 6.51
N SER A 19 -32.60 29.35 5.46
CA SER A 19 -32.21 30.22 4.37
C SER A 19 -31.43 29.53 3.25
N LYS A 20 -31.98 29.68 2.05
CA LYS A 20 -31.34 29.91 0.76
C LYS A 20 -30.28 28.93 0.26
N THR A 21 -30.72 28.03 -0.58
CA THR A 21 -29.97 27.39 -1.66
C THR A 21 -29.31 28.45 -2.55
N SER A 22 -27.98 28.43 -2.58
CA SER A 22 -27.20 29.04 -3.66
C SER A 22 -26.55 27.92 -4.46
N ASP A 23 -26.96 27.80 -5.72
CA ASP A 23 -26.40 26.94 -6.74
C ASP A 23 -24.91 27.22 -6.93
N LEU A 24 -24.05 26.35 -6.44
CA LEU A 24 -22.66 26.26 -6.84
C LEU A 24 -22.56 25.12 -7.86
N LYS A 25 -22.62 25.48 -9.14
CA LYS A 25 -22.17 24.62 -10.23
C LYS A 25 -20.69 24.42 -10.09
N SER A 26 -20.28 23.29 -9.51
CA SER A 26 -18.91 22.81 -9.60
C SER A 26 -18.73 22.12 -10.96
N SER A 27 -18.08 22.80 -11.88
CA SER A 27 -17.51 22.19 -13.07
C SER A 27 -16.27 21.40 -12.64
N GLU A 28 -16.45 20.18 -12.17
CA GLU A 28 -15.35 19.26 -12.00
C GLU A 28 -14.92 18.74 -13.37
N ALA A 29 -13.86 19.34 -13.90
CA ALA A 29 -13.08 18.75 -14.98
C ALA A 29 -12.55 17.40 -14.48
N ARG A 30 -12.89 16.31 -15.19
CA ARG A 30 -12.24 15.01 -15.01
C ARG A 30 -10.73 15.21 -15.13
N PRO A 31 -9.91 14.74 -14.17
CA PRO A 31 -8.47 14.74 -14.37
C PRO A 31 -8.17 13.92 -15.63
N ALA A 32 -7.55 14.57 -16.59
CA ALA A 32 -7.05 13.96 -17.82
C ALA A 32 -6.10 12.81 -17.45
N ASP A 33 -6.05 11.79 -18.30
CA ASP A 33 -5.13 10.65 -18.26
C ASP A 33 -3.74 11.04 -17.76
N VAL A 34 -3.47 10.81 -16.49
CA VAL A 34 -2.12 10.84 -15.96
C VAL A 34 -1.48 9.54 -16.42
N ARG A 35 -0.74 9.60 -17.53
CA ARG A 35 0.23 8.55 -17.86
C ARG A 35 1.11 8.38 -16.63
N PRO A 36 1.46 7.14 -16.23
CA PRO A 36 2.47 6.95 -15.20
C PRO A 36 3.70 7.76 -15.64
N ALA A 37 4.08 8.77 -14.87
CA ALA A 37 5.30 9.52 -15.12
C ALA A 37 6.44 8.50 -15.15
N GLU A 38 7.24 8.55 -16.19
CA GLU A 38 8.51 7.82 -16.28
C GLU A 38 9.26 8.13 -14.98
N LEU A 39 9.51 7.10 -14.17
CA LEU A 39 10.18 7.24 -12.88
C LEU A 39 11.67 7.53 -13.17
N ASP A 40 11.99 8.82 -13.34
CA ASP A 40 13.39 9.25 -13.38
C ASP A 40 14.01 9.00 -11.99
N PRO A 41 15.04 8.16 -11.88
CA PRO A 41 15.73 7.91 -10.62
C PRO A 41 16.21 9.18 -9.93
N SER A 42 16.54 10.23 -10.70
CA SER A 42 16.97 11.52 -10.18
C SER A 42 15.82 12.31 -9.55
N GLU A 43 14.61 12.23 -10.11
CA GLU A 43 13.41 12.85 -9.54
C GLU A 43 12.97 12.12 -8.26
N PHE A 44 13.09 10.79 -8.21
CA PHE A 44 12.83 10.01 -7.00
C PHE A 44 13.80 10.39 -5.87
N LEU A 45 15.09 10.51 -6.17
CA LEU A 45 16.11 10.95 -5.21
C LEU A 45 15.85 12.40 -4.75
N ALA A 46 15.51 13.30 -5.67
CA ALA A 46 15.18 14.69 -5.35
C ALA A 46 13.92 14.80 -4.48
N ALA A 47 12.90 13.98 -4.75
CA ALA A 47 11.69 13.92 -3.93
C ALA A 47 11.97 13.36 -2.53
N ALA A 48 12.81 12.33 -2.41
CA ALA A 48 13.24 11.75 -1.14
C ALA A 48 14.03 12.76 -0.30
N VAL A 49 14.96 13.50 -0.90
CA VAL A 49 15.75 14.56 -0.23
C VAL A 49 14.87 15.71 0.23
N ARG A 50 13.89 16.15 -0.58
CA ARG A 50 12.92 17.19 -0.17
C ARG A 50 12.02 16.73 0.95
N ALA A 51 11.57 15.48 0.92
CA ALA A 51 10.76 14.90 1.99
C ALA A 51 11.52 14.84 3.32
N ASP A 52 12.80 14.51 3.28
CA ASP A 52 13.65 14.47 4.49
C ASP A 52 13.89 15.87 5.09
N GLN A 53 14.01 16.90 4.25
CA GLN A 53 14.14 18.29 4.71
C GLN A 53 12.89 18.85 5.39
N LEU A 54 11.71 18.30 5.08
CA LEU A 54 10.42 18.70 5.65
C LEU A 54 9.96 17.77 6.78
N ARG A 55 10.75 16.73 7.10
CA ARG A 55 10.38 15.74 8.11
C ARG A 55 10.41 16.36 9.51
N PRO A 56 9.30 16.33 10.26
CA PRO A 56 9.28 16.76 11.64
C PRO A 56 10.29 15.98 12.49
N SER A 57 10.74 16.60 13.57
CA SER A 57 11.58 15.92 14.54
C SER A 57 10.83 14.77 15.22
N ARG A 58 11.58 13.80 15.76
CA ARG A 58 11.00 12.71 16.54
C ARG A 58 10.17 13.22 17.72
N VAL A 59 10.62 14.27 18.39
CA VAL A 59 9.91 14.89 19.53
C VAL A 59 8.54 15.43 19.11
N GLU A 60 8.46 16.11 17.95
CA GLU A 60 7.21 16.60 17.40
C GLU A 60 6.26 15.46 17.02
N ALA A 61 6.78 14.37 16.42
CA ALA A 61 6.00 13.19 16.09
C ALA A 61 5.45 12.52 17.38
N GLU A 62 6.24 12.35 18.42
CA GLU A 62 5.81 11.80 19.70
C GLU A 62 4.74 12.71 20.37
N ALA A 63 4.88 14.02 20.29
CA ALA A 63 3.88 14.97 20.80
C ALA A 63 2.55 14.85 20.04
N ALA A 64 2.58 14.61 18.73
CA ALA A 64 1.38 14.36 17.94
C ALA A 64 0.65 13.09 18.41
N VAL A 65 1.37 12.03 18.74
CA VAL A 65 0.79 10.80 19.31
C VAL A 65 0.13 11.06 20.67
N GLN A 66 0.76 11.87 21.55
CA GLN A 66 0.14 12.28 22.82
C GLN A 66 -1.17 13.04 22.60
N THR A 67 -1.19 13.92 21.60
CA THR A 67 -2.42 14.63 21.22
C THR A 67 -3.52 13.68 20.78
N LEU A 68 -3.19 12.67 19.97
CA LEU A 68 -4.14 11.64 19.53
C LEU A 68 -4.68 10.81 20.70
N LEU A 69 -3.82 10.42 21.66
CA LEU A 69 -4.25 9.71 22.87
C LEU A 69 -5.26 10.54 23.67
N SER A 70 -5.01 11.85 23.84
CA SER A 70 -5.95 12.75 24.52
C SER A 70 -7.25 12.92 23.72
N TYR A 71 -7.17 13.00 22.39
CA TYR A 71 -8.33 13.16 21.50
C TYR A 71 -9.31 11.98 21.62
N ILE A 72 -8.81 10.75 21.75
CA ILE A 72 -9.66 9.57 21.94
C ILE A 72 -10.21 9.44 23.37
N GLY A 73 -9.91 10.39 24.27
CA GLY A 73 -10.38 10.40 25.65
C GLY A 73 -9.48 9.65 26.63
N GLU A 74 -8.29 9.26 26.25
CA GLU A 74 -7.36 8.54 27.12
C GLU A 74 -6.45 9.51 27.89
N ASN A 75 -5.97 9.07 29.06
CA ASN A 75 -4.98 9.82 29.85
C ASN A 75 -3.55 9.40 29.43
N PRO A 76 -2.82 10.21 28.67
CA PRO A 76 -1.47 9.88 28.19
C PRO A 76 -0.43 9.79 29.32
N ARG A 77 -0.77 10.26 30.53
CA ARG A 77 0.13 10.24 31.70
C ARG A 77 -0.01 8.99 32.57
N ARG A 78 -0.96 8.09 32.29
CA ARG A 78 -1.05 6.84 33.01
C ARG A 78 0.13 5.92 32.67
N GLU A 79 0.57 5.11 33.63
CA GLU A 79 1.77 4.29 33.55
C GLU A 79 1.87 3.46 32.24
N GLY A 80 0.78 2.80 31.83
CA GLY A 80 0.76 1.98 30.61
C GLY A 80 0.90 2.75 29.29
N LEU A 81 0.78 4.08 29.30
CA LEU A 81 0.86 4.93 28.09
C LEU A 81 2.07 5.86 28.04
N LEU A 82 2.89 5.90 29.10
CA LEU A 82 4.05 6.81 29.15
C LEU A 82 5.00 6.61 27.96
N ASP A 83 5.26 5.35 27.59
CA ASP A 83 6.13 5.00 26.47
C ASP A 83 5.41 4.89 25.12
N THR A 84 4.08 4.98 25.08
CA THR A 84 3.32 4.77 23.84
C THR A 84 3.70 5.72 22.73
N PRO A 85 3.89 7.04 22.95
CA PRO A 85 4.31 7.96 21.88
C PRO A 85 5.62 7.51 21.21
N ARG A 86 6.62 7.16 22.00
CA ARG A 86 7.91 6.68 21.50
C ARG A 86 7.75 5.37 20.71
N ARG A 87 7.01 4.40 21.26
CA ARG A 87 6.80 3.09 20.61
C ARG A 87 6.04 3.21 19.29
N VAL A 88 5.08 4.13 19.19
CA VAL A 88 4.33 4.37 17.95
C VAL A 88 5.25 4.94 16.87
N VAL A 89 6.11 5.92 17.22
CA VAL A 89 7.06 6.50 16.26
C VAL A 89 8.10 5.47 15.82
N GLU A 90 8.60 4.63 16.73
CA GLU A 90 9.50 3.52 16.39
C GLU A 90 8.82 2.51 15.44
N ALA A 91 7.57 2.15 15.72
CA ALA A 91 6.80 1.26 14.83
C ALA A 91 6.61 1.89 13.43
N PHE A 92 6.42 3.21 13.36
CA PHE A 92 6.30 3.91 12.07
C PHE A 92 7.60 3.87 11.27
N ASP A 93 8.76 3.97 11.92
CA ASP A 93 10.05 3.81 11.23
C ASP A 93 10.19 2.43 10.57
N GLU A 94 9.62 1.38 11.15
CA GLU A 94 9.58 0.03 10.57
C GLU A 94 8.50 -0.12 9.50
N LEU A 95 7.26 0.34 9.79
CA LEU A 95 6.11 0.17 8.91
C LEU A 95 6.24 0.97 7.61
N TYR A 96 6.94 2.10 7.64
CA TYR A 96 7.10 3.02 6.52
C TYR A 96 8.52 3.08 5.96
N GLN A 97 9.39 2.11 6.29
CA GLN A 97 10.78 2.10 5.82
C GLN A 97 10.92 2.06 4.29
N GLY A 98 9.89 1.63 3.58
CA GLY A 98 9.88 1.60 2.12
C GLY A 98 10.06 2.96 1.44
N TYR A 99 9.77 4.06 2.15
CA TYR A 99 10.05 5.41 1.64
C TYR A 99 11.55 5.73 1.55
N HIS A 100 12.39 5.00 2.27
CA HIS A 100 13.85 5.18 2.30
C HIS A 100 14.60 4.14 1.46
N GLN A 101 13.91 3.33 0.67
CA GLN A 101 14.49 2.24 -0.11
C GLN A 101 14.27 2.45 -1.61
N CYS A 102 15.31 2.20 -2.42
CA CYS A 102 15.27 2.33 -3.87
C CYS A 102 15.01 0.96 -4.54
N PRO A 103 13.93 0.80 -5.31
CA PRO A 103 13.65 -0.45 -6.03
C PRO A 103 14.75 -0.90 -6.98
N ALA A 104 15.44 0.06 -7.64
CA ALA A 104 16.52 -0.24 -8.58
C ALA A 104 17.73 -0.91 -7.90
N GLU A 105 18.07 -0.55 -6.67
CA GLU A 105 19.16 -1.18 -5.92
C GLU A 105 18.91 -2.67 -5.66
N VAL A 106 17.63 -3.03 -5.50
CA VAL A 106 17.23 -4.41 -5.26
C VAL A 106 17.21 -5.22 -6.55
N LEU A 107 16.68 -4.67 -7.65
CA LEU A 107 16.49 -5.38 -8.91
C LEU A 107 17.76 -5.42 -9.81
N ASN A 108 18.72 -4.52 -9.63
CA ASN A 108 19.94 -4.47 -10.44
C ASN A 108 20.87 -5.70 -10.30
N ARG A 109 20.68 -6.52 -9.27
CA ARG A 109 21.45 -7.77 -9.11
C ARG A 109 20.79 -8.89 -9.91
N THR A 110 21.20 -9.04 -11.15
CA THR A 110 20.68 -10.04 -12.10
C THR A 110 21.77 -11.05 -12.49
N PHE A 111 21.33 -12.19 -13.01
CA PHE A 111 22.17 -13.28 -13.48
C PHE A 111 21.94 -13.49 -14.99
N GLY A 112 23.02 -13.60 -15.78
CA GLY A 112 22.93 -13.79 -17.24
C GLY A 112 22.84 -15.25 -17.68
N GLU A 113 23.06 -16.21 -16.76
CA GLU A 113 23.05 -17.64 -17.07
C GLU A 113 21.63 -18.20 -17.03
N THR A 114 20.86 -17.99 -18.10
CA THR A 114 19.49 -18.51 -18.24
C THR A 114 19.43 -19.88 -18.92
N ALA A 115 20.54 -20.36 -19.47
CA ALA A 115 20.64 -21.64 -20.20
C ALA A 115 19.55 -21.83 -21.27
N GLY A 116 19.13 -20.74 -21.92
CA GLY A 116 18.07 -20.76 -22.93
C GLY A 116 16.65 -20.86 -22.37
N TYR A 117 16.45 -20.56 -21.08
CA TYR A 117 15.11 -20.52 -20.50
C TYR A 117 14.25 -19.42 -21.13
N ASP A 118 13.15 -19.81 -21.76
CA ASP A 118 12.31 -18.96 -22.59
C ASP A 118 10.87 -18.78 -22.05
N ASP A 119 10.55 -19.39 -20.90
CA ASP A 119 9.26 -19.31 -20.22
C ASP A 119 9.27 -18.21 -19.12
N PHE A 120 8.13 -17.95 -18.51
CA PHE A 120 8.06 -17.00 -17.40
C PHE A 120 8.50 -17.63 -16.06
N VAL A 121 9.13 -16.81 -15.23
CA VAL A 121 9.42 -17.11 -13.83
C VAL A 121 8.26 -16.62 -12.98
N LEU A 122 7.68 -17.48 -12.14
CA LEU A 122 6.62 -17.13 -11.19
C LEU A 122 7.11 -17.32 -9.76
N VAL A 123 6.98 -16.27 -8.94
CA VAL A 123 7.04 -16.37 -7.48
C VAL A 123 5.68 -16.01 -6.95
N ARG A 124 5.04 -16.95 -6.24
CA ARG A 124 3.72 -16.77 -5.67
C ARG A 124 3.73 -16.82 -4.16
N ASP A 125 2.64 -16.40 -3.55
CA ASP A 125 2.42 -16.44 -2.11
C ASP A 125 3.45 -15.60 -1.33
N ILE A 126 3.89 -14.47 -1.91
CA ILE A 126 4.73 -13.50 -1.24
C ILE A 126 3.86 -12.75 -0.22
N GLU A 127 3.95 -13.13 1.04
CA GLU A 127 3.20 -12.47 2.11
C GLU A 127 3.73 -11.05 2.33
N PHE A 128 2.81 -10.12 2.54
CA PHE A 128 3.15 -8.74 2.85
C PHE A 128 2.14 -8.10 3.81
N THR A 129 2.59 -7.08 4.50
CA THR A 129 1.75 -6.14 5.25
C THR A 129 1.96 -4.74 4.69
N SER A 130 0.88 -4.00 4.46
CA SER A 130 0.91 -2.62 4.02
C SER A 130 -0.04 -1.76 4.86
N GLN A 131 -0.05 -0.44 4.63
CA GLN A 131 -0.86 0.52 5.35
C GLN A 131 -1.78 1.26 4.39
N CYS A 132 -3.09 1.15 4.62
CA CYS A 132 -4.08 1.88 3.83
C CYS A 132 -3.86 3.40 3.96
N GLU A 133 -3.69 4.10 2.85
CA GLU A 133 -3.43 5.54 2.87
C GLU A 133 -4.58 6.37 3.41
N HIS A 134 -5.83 5.87 3.31
CA HIS A 134 -7.00 6.59 3.77
C HIS A 134 -7.18 6.59 5.30
N HIS A 135 -6.69 5.56 5.99
CA HIS A 135 -6.96 5.39 7.42
C HIS A 135 -5.71 5.03 8.24
N MET A 136 -4.54 4.87 7.62
CA MET A 136 -3.30 4.37 8.24
C MET A 136 -3.50 3.04 8.97
N MET A 137 -4.46 2.24 8.52
CA MET A 137 -4.76 0.93 9.07
C MET A 137 -4.12 -0.17 8.22
N PRO A 138 -3.65 -1.28 8.84
CA PRO A 138 -2.98 -2.33 8.10
C PRO A 138 -3.91 -3.04 7.11
N LEU A 139 -3.32 -3.52 6.05
CA LEU A 139 -3.87 -4.53 5.16
C LEU A 139 -2.84 -5.65 5.04
N TYR A 140 -3.31 -6.89 4.96
CA TYR A 140 -2.47 -8.09 4.86
C TYR A 140 -2.82 -8.86 3.62
N GLY A 141 -1.82 -9.31 2.91
CA GLY A 141 -2.08 -10.01 1.67
C GLY A 141 -0.94 -10.86 1.16
N ARG A 142 -1.16 -11.34 -0.05
CA ARG A 142 -0.17 -12.07 -0.82
C ARG A 142 -0.03 -11.46 -2.18
N ALA A 143 1.21 -11.35 -2.64
CA ALA A 143 1.54 -10.96 -3.99
C ALA A 143 2.02 -12.17 -4.78
N HIS A 144 1.60 -12.23 -6.04
CA HIS A 144 2.01 -13.25 -7.01
C HIS A 144 2.60 -12.50 -8.20
N ILE A 145 3.86 -12.75 -8.49
CA ILE A 145 4.62 -11.98 -9.48
C ILE A 145 5.24 -12.93 -10.49
N ALA A 146 4.92 -12.71 -11.76
CA ALA A 146 5.60 -13.39 -12.84
C ALA A 146 6.22 -12.38 -13.81
N TYR A 147 7.35 -12.75 -14.41
CA TYR A 147 7.96 -12.00 -15.51
C TYR A 147 8.61 -12.98 -16.50
N THR A 148 8.65 -12.61 -17.76
CA THR A 148 9.31 -13.40 -18.79
C THR A 148 10.64 -12.76 -19.14
N PRO A 149 11.79 -13.33 -18.75
CA PRO A 149 13.09 -12.73 -18.97
C PRO A 149 13.43 -12.65 -20.46
N VAL A 150 14.29 -11.69 -20.84
CA VAL A 150 14.91 -11.64 -22.18
C VAL A 150 16.29 -12.27 -22.10
N GLU A 151 17.21 -11.66 -21.37
CA GLU A 151 18.62 -12.13 -21.28
C GLU A 151 19.03 -12.44 -19.84
N ARG A 152 18.35 -11.86 -18.85
CA ARG A 152 18.77 -11.91 -17.46
C ARG A 152 17.61 -12.25 -16.55
N VAL A 153 17.90 -12.99 -15.50
CA VAL A 153 16.96 -13.32 -14.43
C VAL A 153 17.37 -12.62 -13.14
N VAL A 154 16.36 -12.26 -12.35
CA VAL A 154 16.56 -11.71 -11.01
C VAL A 154 16.38 -12.82 -9.96
N GLY A 155 17.15 -12.75 -8.88
CA GLY A 155 16.96 -13.70 -7.77
C GLY A 155 15.56 -13.60 -7.17
N GLN A 156 14.92 -14.74 -6.92
CA GLN A 156 13.52 -14.80 -6.44
C GLN A 156 13.28 -13.95 -5.17
N SER A 157 14.23 -13.92 -4.23
CA SER A 157 14.18 -13.10 -3.03
C SER A 157 14.12 -11.59 -3.31
N LYS A 158 14.49 -11.15 -4.52
CA LYS A 158 14.44 -9.75 -4.92
C LYS A 158 13.01 -9.29 -5.21
N LEU A 159 12.18 -10.20 -5.73
CA LEU A 159 10.76 -9.92 -5.94
C LEU A 159 10.01 -9.74 -4.61
N ALA A 160 10.34 -10.57 -3.62
CA ALA A 160 9.79 -10.40 -2.27
C ALA A 160 10.24 -9.06 -1.64
N ARG A 161 11.53 -8.72 -1.74
CA ARG A 161 12.03 -7.43 -1.24
C ARG A 161 11.43 -6.24 -1.98
N LEU A 162 11.20 -6.34 -3.28
CA LEU A 162 10.52 -5.31 -4.06
C LEU A 162 9.09 -5.10 -3.56
N THR A 163 8.38 -6.20 -3.28
CA THR A 163 7.04 -6.15 -2.68
C THR A 163 7.07 -5.39 -1.35
N ASP A 164 8.03 -5.70 -0.46
CA ASP A 164 8.19 -5.02 0.83
C ASP A 164 8.48 -3.53 0.66
N ILE A 165 9.34 -3.13 -0.29
CA ILE A 165 9.67 -1.73 -0.54
C ILE A 165 8.41 -0.90 -0.84
N PHE A 166 7.52 -1.43 -1.66
CA PHE A 166 6.29 -0.72 -1.99
C PHE A 166 5.19 -0.92 -0.94
N ALA A 167 5.08 -2.10 -0.34
CA ALA A 167 4.10 -2.39 0.70
C ALA A 167 4.33 -1.55 1.97
N ARG A 168 5.59 -1.31 2.36
CA ARG A 168 5.94 -0.51 3.55
C ARG A 168 5.88 0.99 3.28
N ARG A 169 4.74 1.42 2.73
CA ARG A 169 4.35 2.82 2.45
C ARG A 169 2.86 2.97 2.70
N LEU A 170 2.36 4.19 2.66
CA LEU A 170 0.92 4.41 2.56
C LEU A 170 0.46 4.07 1.14
N GLN A 171 -0.52 3.17 1.01
CA GLN A 171 -0.92 2.61 -0.28
C GLN A 171 -2.44 2.51 -0.46
N THR A 172 -2.88 2.63 -1.71
CA THR A 172 -4.02 1.86 -2.21
C THR A 172 -3.51 0.54 -2.79
N GLN A 173 -4.32 -0.50 -2.79
CA GLN A 173 -3.89 -1.80 -3.34
C GLN A 173 -3.64 -1.73 -4.85
N GLU A 174 -4.40 -0.91 -5.57
CA GLU A 174 -4.27 -0.65 -6.99
C GLU A 174 -2.92 -0.01 -7.31
N HIS A 175 -2.51 0.99 -6.51
CA HIS A 175 -1.23 1.68 -6.67
C HIS A 175 -0.06 0.76 -6.35
N LEU A 176 -0.14 -0.01 -5.25
CA LEU A 176 0.85 -1.03 -4.91
C LEU A 176 1.07 -2.02 -6.05
N THR A 177 -0.02 -2.55 -6.62
CA THR A 177 0.03 -3.50 -7.74
C THR A 177 0.69 -2.89 -8.97
N ALA A 178 0.32 -1.65 -9.30
CA ALA A 178 0.86 -0.93 -10.46
C ALA A 178 2.35 -0.59 -10.29
N GLN A 179 2.77 -0.15 -9.10
CA GLN A 179 4.17 0.19 -8.82
C GLN A 179 5.09 -1.03 -8.89
N ILE A 180 4.67 -2.18 -8.35
CA ILE A 180 5.47 -3.42 -8.44
C ILE A 180 5.65 -3.81 -9.91
N ALA A 181 4.57 -3.81 -10.70
CA ALA A 181 4.64 -4.18 -12.10
C ALA A 181 5.53 -3.22 -12.90
N ALA A 182 5.35 -1.91 -12.71
CA ALA A 182 6.14 -0.88 -13.40
C ALA A 182 7.63 -0.98 -13.07
N ALA A 183 8.00 -1.16 -11.80
CA ALA A 183 9.40 -1.27 -11.41
C ALA A 183 10.08 -2.49 -12.04
N ILE A 184 9.39 -3.62 -12.15
CA ILE A 184 9.94 -4.81 -12.84
C ILE A 184 10.07 -4.54 -14.34
N ASP A 185 9.06 -3.94 -14.94
CA ASP A 185 9.01 -3.65 -16.39
C ASP A 185 10.13 -2.67 -16.80
N GLU A 186 10.32 -1.62 -16.03
CA GLU A 186 11.31 -0.58 -16.30
C GLU A 186 12.76 -1.04 -16.06
N ILE A 187 13.00 -1.79 -14.97
CA ILE A 187 14.37 -2.13 -14.55
C ILE A 187 14.87 -3.39 -15.24
N LEU A 188 14.04 -4.43 -15.34
CA LEU A 188 14.42 -5.71 -15.93
C LEU A 188 14.15 -5.78 -17.45
N LYS A 189 13.26 -4.91 -17.96
CA LYS A 189 12.82 -4.90 -19.37
C LYS A 189 12.48 -6.28 -19.91
N PRO A 190 11.60 -7.02 -19.22
CA PRO A 190 11.22 -8.38 -19.62
C PRO A 190 10.26 -8.34 -20.83
N ARG A 191 9.96 -9.49 -21.42
CA ARG A 191 8.91 -9.59 -22.47
C ARG A 191 7.50 -9.29 -21.94
N GLY A 192 7.29 -9.32 -20.62
CA GLY A 192 6.06 -8.98 -19.94
C GLY A 192 6.12 -9.29 -18.47
N VAL A 193 5.23 -8.65 -17.72
CA VAL A 193 5.07 -8.80 -16.28
C VAL A 193 3.61 -9.10 -15.95
N ALA A 194 3.39 -9.98 -14.99
CA ALA A 194 2.08 -10.24 -14.38
C ALA A 194 2.20 -10.10 -12.87
N VAL A 195 1.38 -9.24 -12.29
CA VAL A 195 1.24 -9.06 -10.84
C VAL A 195 -0.21 -9.27 -10.47
N LEU A 196 -0.46 -10.10 -9.46
CA LEU A 196 -1.75 -10.24 -8.81
C LEU A 196 -1.54 -10.09 -7.31
N ILE A 197 -2.36 -9.27 -6.68
CA ILE A 197 -2.37 -9.06 -5.23
C ILE A 197 -3.76 -9.39 -4.69
N GLU A 198 -3.80 -10.15 -3.62
CA GLU A 198 -4.99 -10.41 -2.82
C GLU A 198 -4.74 -9.96 -1.39
N ALA A 199 -5.66 -9.17 -0.81
CA ALA A 199 -5.50 -8.66 0.55
C ALA A 199 -6.81 -8.42 1.27
N GLU A 200 -6.79 -8.59 2.60
CA GLU A 200 -7.82 -8.13 3.52
C GLU A 200 -7.45 -6.76 4.07
N HIS A 201 -8.40 -5.84 4.03
CA HIS A 201 -8.26 -4.47 4.51
C HIS A 201 -8.91 -4.29 5.88
N THR A 202 -8.12 -4.06 6.94
CA THR A 202 -8.69 -3.87 8.28
C THR A 202 -9.56 -2.63 8.40
N CYS A 203 -9.33 -1.62 7.58
CA CYS A 203 -10.20 -0.45 7.51
C CYS A 203 -11.65 -0.77 7.07
N MET A 204 -11.86 -1.94 6.43
CA MET A 204 -13.17 -2.47 6.06
C MET A 204 -13.67 -3.52 7.05
N SER A 205 -12.79 -4.31 7.68
CA SER A 205 -13.21 -5.41 8.57
C SER A 205 -13.45 -4.96 10.00
N VAL A 206 -12.60 -4.12 10.60
CA VAL A 206 -12.70 -3.79 12.05
C VAL A 206 -13.51 -2.54 12.34
N ARG A 207 -13.87 -1.77 11.34
CA ARG A 207 -14.70 -0.54 11.44
C ARG A 207 -15.47 -0.28 10.15
N GLY A 208 -16.22 0.83 10.06
CA GLY A 208 -16.98 1.23 8.88
C GLY A 208 -18.02 0.19 8.51
N VAL A 209 -17.85 -0.46 7.37
CA VAL A 209 -18.79 -1.48 6.88
C VAL A 209 -18.69 -2.83 7.60
N ALA A 210 -17.66 -3.03 8.42
CA ALA A 210 -17.44 -4.21 9.26
C ALA A 210 -17.60 -5.56 8.51
N LYS A 211 -16.94 -5.72 7.36
CA LYS A 211 -16.98 -6.93 6.53
C LYS A 211 -15.70 -7.73 6.71
N HIS A 212 -15.72 -8.66 7.69
CA HIS A 212 -14.62 -9.61 7.92
C HIS A 212 -14.48 -10.59 6.77
N GLY A 213 -13.23 -10.91 6.41
CA GLY A 213 -12.91 -11.89 5.38
C GLY A 213 -13.20 -11.42 3.94
N ALA A 214 -13.60 -10.15 3.75
CA ALA A 214 -13.72 -9.59 2.42
C ALA A 214 -12.32 -9.39 1.82
N MET A 215 -12.04 -10.11 0.72
CA MET A 215 -10.77 -10.06 0.01
C MET A 215 -10.86 -9.14 -1.21
N THR A 216 -9.89 -8.25 -1.36
CA THR A 216 -9.73 -7.41 -2.55
C THR A 216 -8.69 -8.05 -3.46
N PHE A 217 -8.99 -8.13 -4.75
CA PHE A 217 -8.08 -8.64 -5.77
C PHE A 217 -7.75 -7.53 -6.76
N THR A 218 -6.46 -7.28 -6.99
CA THR A 218 -5.97 -6.35 -8.00
C THR A 218 -4.93 -7.04 -8.87
N SER A 219 -4.91 -6.73 -10.16
CA SER A 219 -3.94 -7.30 -11.09
C SER A 219 -3.41 -6.27 -12.09
N ARG A 220 -2.18 -6.46 -12.52
CA ARG A 220 -1.55 -5.70 -13.59
C ARG A 220 -0.80 -6.65 -14.51
N PHE A 221 -1.04 -6.50 -15.80
CA PHE A 221 -0.39 -7.27 -16.87
C PHE A 221 0.26 -6.33 -17.86
N THR A 222 1.50 -6.64 -18.26
CA THR A 222 2.21 -5.89 -19.30
C THR A 222 2.74 -6.85 -20.37
N GLY A 223 3.17 -6.31 -21.51
CA GLY A 223 3.76 -7.07 -22.61
C GLY A 223 2.97 -8.34 -22.93
N MET A 224 3.64 -9.50 -23.04
CA MET A 224 3.02 -10.76 -23.45
C MET A 224 1.85 -11.19 -22.57
N PHE A 225 1.85 -10.88 -21.27
CA PHE A 225 0.72 -11.26 -20.40
C PHE A 225 -0.53 -10.43 -20.69
N ARG A 226 -0.37 -9.17 -21.12
CA ARG A 226 -1.49 -8.32 -21.55
C ARG A 226 -1.99 -8.71 -22.95
N ASP A 227 -1.05 -9.00 -23.86
CA ASP A 227 -1.33 -9.15 -25.28
C ASP A 227 -1.71 -10.59 -25.65
N ASN A 228 -1.44 -11.59 -24.77
CA ASN A 228 -1.78 -13.00 -24.96
C ASN A 228 -2.68 -13.53 -23.83
N PRO A 229 -4.00 -13.68 -24.06
CA PRO A 229 -4.94 -14.20 -23.08
C PRO A 229 -4.61 -15.61 -22.57
N ALA A 230 -3.94 -16.45 -23.36
CA ALA A 230 -3.57 -17.80 -22.95
C ALA A 230 -2.47 -17.76 -21.85
N GLU A 231 -1.47 -16.90 -21.99
CA GLU A 231 -0.44 -16.71 -20.97
C GLU A 231 -0.99 -16.08 -19.69
N GLN A 232 -1.93 -15.14 -19.82
CA GLN A 232 -2.65 -14.59 -18.68
C GLN A 232 -3.44 -15.68 -17.93
N ALA A 233 -4.19 -16.53 -18.67
CA ALA A 233 -4.95 -17.63 -18.09
C ALA A 233 -4.03 -18.66 -17.41
N ARG A 234 -2.88 -18.96 -18.02
CA ARG A 234 -1.87 -19.87 -17.47
C ARG A 234 -1.29 -19.34 -16.16
N PHE A 235 -0.93 -18.05 -16.10
CA PHE A 235 -0.51 -17.40 -14.86
C PHE A 235 -1.57 -17.54 -13.76
N LEU A 236 -2.82 -17.15 -14.04
CA LEU A 236 -3.92 -17.23 -13.09
C LEU A 236 -4.20 -18.66 -12.60
N SER A 237 -4.06 -19.65 -13.48
CA SER A 237 -4.20 -21.07 -13.14
C SER A 237 -3.12 -21.53 -12.16
N LEU A 238 -1.85 -21.13 -12.39
CA LEU A 238 -0.73 -21.50 -11.51
C LEU A 238 -0.82 -20.80 -10.14
N VAL A 239 -1.30 -19.56 -10.09
CA VAL A 239 -1.54 -18.85 -8.83
C VAL A 239 -2.61 -19.56 -7.99
N ARG A 240 -3.69 -20.05 -8.62
CA ARG A 240 -4.80 -20.73 -7.94
C ARG A 240 -4.54 -22.20 -7.62
N ALA A 241 -3.46 -22.79 -8.16
CA ALA A 241 -3.15 -24.19 -7.91
C ALA A 241 -2.91 -24.45 -6.41
N PRO A 242 -3.45 -25.55 -5.82
CA PRO A 242 -3.23 -25.86 -4.40
C PRO A 242 -1.74 -25.91 -4.06
N GLN A 243 -1.39 -25.42 -2.87
CA GLN A 243 -0.06 -25.66 -2.30
C GLN A 243 0.05 -27.15 -1.96
N ARG A 244 1.11 -27.79 -2.40
CA ARG A 244 1.41 -29.18 -2.06
C ARG A 244 2.10 -29.26 -0.72
#